data_4c602f373e5aa8a458f53b4da20dafe7
#
_entry.id   4c602f373e5aa8a458f53b4da20dafe7
#
_cell.length_a   1.000
_cell.length_b   1.000
_cell.length_c   1.000
_cell.angle_alpha   90.00
_cell.angle_beta   90.00
_cell.angle_gamma   90.00
#
_symmetry.space_group_name_H-M   'P 1'
#
loop_
_entity.id
_entity.type
_entity.pdbx_description
1 polymer ?
#
loop_
_entity_poly.entity_id
_entity_poly.type
_entity_poly.pdbx_seq_one_letter_code
_entity_poly.pdbx_strand_id
1 'polypeptide(L)'
;YVPSSIRHRRNIQHCKLDDVLVISLLCWQVELKITTQLRFYYFLQNNIFPKSSLPERSRFNRICNNALQWIRIGILKQHSNNPKYTIIDSLPLPLCQPIRNKRCKVLTDYADIGYNATKKQYYYGLKGSFEVGSDGHIWAYTLSKASKHDIKMVEDLLRQYRCQYILADQGYLSNELKKKLEKEGIWFWTPSRKNMKEKKQENSKFLKKKRKYIETVFSKLVNLFDIERIRVQSILGFRLRLEQCLLVYTIKNELAQ
;
A
#
# COMPACT_ATOMS: atom_id res chain seq x y z
N TYR A 1 -1.58 -19.39 -3.08
CA TYR A 1 -0.59 -20.09 -3.91
C TYR A 1 0.82 -19.65 -3.55
N VAL A 2 1.58 -20.58 -2.97
CA VAL A 2 2.93 -20.34 -2.46
C VAL A 2 3.92 -21.01 -3.40
N PRO A 3 4.90 -20.30 -4.01
CA PRO A 3 5.92 -20.92 -4.84
C PRO A 3 6.67 -22.02 -4.08
N SER A 4 6.93 -23.14 -4.76
CA SER A 4 7.59 -24.32 -4.16
C SER A 4 8.96 -23.98 -3.52
N SER A 5 9.74 -23.12 -4.16
CA SER A 5 11.05 -22.66 -3.68
C SER A 5 11.01 -21.96 -2.32
N ILE A 6 9.88 -21.36 -1.99
CA ILE A 6 9.70 -20.67 -0.71
C ILE A 6 9.03 -21.62 0.30
N ARG A 7 8.08 -22.45 -0.14
CA ARG A 7 7.43 -23.47 0.70
C ARG A 7 8.44 -24.45 1.27
N HIS A 8 9.42 -24.84 0.45
CA HIS A 8 10.44 -25.84 0.80
C HIS A 8 11.84 -25.22 1.01
N ARG A 9 11.88 -23.99 1.57
CA ARG A 9 13.16 -23.36 1.89
C ARG A 9 13.93 -24.15 2.95
N ARG A 10 15.26 -24.01 2.92
CA ARG A 10 16.17 -24.70 3.85
C ARG A 10 15.76 -24.48 5.31
N ASN A 11 15.72 -25.57 6.10
CA ASN A 11 15.44 -25.58 7.54
C ASN A 11 14.02 -25.15 7.95
N ILE A 12 13.04 -25.16 7.05
CA ILE A 12 11.66 -24.79 7.39
C ILE A 12 11.07 -25.71 8.48
N GLN A 13 11.40 -27.01 8.45
CA GLN A 13 10.96 -28.00 9.42
C GLN A 13 11.45 -27.74 10.85
N HIS A 14 12.50 -26.93 11.02
CA HIS A 14 13.02 -26.53 12.34
C HIS A 14 12.49 -25.17 12.80
N CYS A 15 11.57 -24.56 12.07
CA CYS A 15 10.95 -23.32 12.48
C CYS A 15 9.92 -23.58 13.57
N LYS A 16 10.02 -22.87 14.70
CA LYS A 16 9.03 -22.93 15.78
C LYS A 16 7.63 -22.43 15.37
N LEU A 17 7.58 -21.55 14.38
CA LEU A 17 6.37 -20.99 13.81
C LEU A 17 6.35 -21.30 12.32
N ASP A 18 5.27 -21.90 11.82
CA ASP A 18 5.06 -22.06 10.39
C ASP A 18 4.62 -20.75 9.73
N ASP A 19 4.69 -20.69 8.41
CA ASP A 19 4.42 -19.46 7.65
C ASP A 19 2.96 -19.03 7.75
N VAL A 20 2.02 -19.98 7.78
CA VAL A 20 0.59 -19.68 7.89
C VAL A 20 0.31 -19.02 9.23
N LEU A 21 0.85 -19.59 10.32
CA LEU A 21 0.72 -19.01 11.64
C LEU A 21 1.34 -17.61 11.71
N VAL A 22 2.54 -17.42 11.15
CA VAL A 22 3.20 -16.09 11.13
C VAL A 22 2.33 -15.07 10.40
N ILE A 23 1.80 -15.39 9.21
CA ILE A 23 0.94 -14.47 8.46
C ILE A 23 -0.35 -14.19 9.22
N SER A 24 -0.97 -15.22 9.82
CA SER A 24 -2.17 -15.05 10.63
C SER A 24 -1.94 -14.14 11.84
N LEU A 25 -0.80 -14.30 12.53
CA LEU A 25 -0.41 -13.43 13.64
C LEU A 25 -0.19 -12.00 13.17
N LEU A 26 0.41 -11.79 12.00
CA LEU A 26 0.63 -10.46 11.43
C LEU A 26 -0.70 -9.79 11.04
N CYS A 27 -1.66 -10.53 10.49
CA CYS A 27 -3.02 -10.05 10.26
C CYS A 27 -3.72 -9.69 11.58
N TRP A 28 -3.60 -10.55 12.58
CA TRP A 28 -4.17 -10.31 13.91
C TRP A 28 -3.57 -9.09 14.61
N GLN A 29 -2.27 -8.84 14.45
CA GLN A 29 -1.64 -7.61 14.92
C GLN A 29 -2.34 -6.36 14.38
N VAL A 30 -2.76 -6.37 13.11
CA VAL A 30 -3.49 -5.26 12.48
C VAL A 30 -4.87 -5.11 13.11
N GLU A 31 -5.62 -6.21 13.27
CA GLU A 31 -6.96 -6.21 13.88
C GLU A 31 -6.95 -5.70 15.33
N LEU A 32 -5.95 -6.09 16.11
CA LEU A 32 -5.75 -5.61 17.48
C LEU A 32 -5.26 -4.16 17.56
N LYS A 33 -5.01 -3.51 16.41
CA LYS A 33 -4.46 -2.15 16.34
C LYS A 33 -3.15 -1.95 17.12
N ILE A 34 -2.37 -3.03 17.29
CA ILE A 34 -1.05 -2.95 17.93
C ILE A 34 -0.05 -2.41 16.91
N THR A 35 0.35 -1.16 17.10
CA THR A 35 1.13 -0.40 16.10
C THR A 35 2.59 -0.80 15.95
N THR A 36 3.19 -1.40 16.99
CA THR A 36 4.61 -1.78 16.97
C THR A 36 4.78 -3.29 17.13
N GLN A 37 5.76 -3.87 16.40
CA GLN A 37 6.06 -5.29 16.48
C GLN A 37 6.59 -5.69 17.86
N LEU A 38 7.30 -4.79 18.55
CA LEU A 38 7.79 -5.01 19.91
C LEU A 38 6.63 -5.25 20.90
N ARG A 39 5.61 -4.37 20.87
CA ARG A 39 4.43 -4.52 21.74
C ARG A 39 3.66 -5.80 21.39
N PHE A 40 3.56 -6.12 20.12
CA PHE A 40 2.89 -7.33 19.67
C PHE A 40 3.63 -8.60 20.13
N TYR A 41 4.96 -8.63 20.04
CA TYR A 41 5.77 -9.74 20.56
C TYR A 41 5.52 -10.00 22.05
N TYR A 42 5.55 -8.95 22.87
CA TYR A 42 5.26 -9.11 24.32
C TYR A 42 3.81 -9.47 24.61
N PHE A 43 2.86 -8.97 23.80
CA PHE A 43 1.48 -9.39 23.90
C PHE A 43 1.34 -10.90 23.66
N LEU A 44 1.95 -11.41 22.59
CA LEU A 44 1.94 -12.85 22.29
C LEU A 44 2.60 -13.67 23.39
N GLN A 45 3.76 -13.22 23.89
CA GLN A 45 4.51 -13.91 24.93
C GLN A 45 3.74 -14.01 26.26
N ASN A 46 3.02 -12.96 26.61
CA ASN A 46 2.36 -12.88 27.91
C ASN A 46 0.94 -13.47 27.92
N ASN A 47 0.28 -13.53 26.76
CA ASN A 47 -1.15 -13.90 26.71
C ASN A 47 -1.46 -15.15 25.90
N ILE A 48 -0.62 -15.53 24.92
CA ILE A 48 -0.98 -16.54 23.94
C ILE A 48 -0.02 -17.74 23.97
N PHE A 49 1.28 -17.46 23.99
CA PHE A 49 2.27 -18.51 23.87
C PHE A 49 3.05 -18.71 25.18
N PRO A 50 3.27 -19.97 25.61
CA PRO A 50 4.24 -20.26 26.64
C PRO A 50 5.63 -19.69 26.29
N LYS A 51 6.39 -19.26 27.29
CA LYS A 51 7.72 -18.62 27.08
C LYS A 51 8.67 -19.42 26.19
N SER A 52 8.57 -20.76 26.18
CA SER A 52 9.42 -21.67 25.40
C SER A 52 8.97 -21.85 23.95
N SER A 53 7.74 -21.49 23.58
CA SER A 53 7.16 -21.75 22.25
C SER A 53 7.42 -20.63 21.25
N LEU A 54 7.61 -19.38 21.70
CA LEU A 54 8.01 -18.29 20.81
C LEU A 54 9.54 -18.31 20.57
N PRO A 55 9.99 -18.03 19.35
CA PRO A 55 11.39 -17.76 19.10
C PRO A 55 11.81 -16.47 19.83
N GLU A 56 13.11 -16.32 20.08
CA GLU A 56 13.68 -15.08 20.62
C GLU A 56 13.26 -13.86 19.74
N ARG A 57 13.09 -12.70 20.37
CA ARG A 57 12.52 -11.50 19.75
C ARG A 57 13.19 -11.10 18.43
N SER A 58 14.51 -11.15 18.34
CA SER A 58 15.24 -10.79 17.13
C SER A 58 14.97 -11.79 15.99
N ARG A 59 14.87 -13.08 16.35
CA ARG A 59 14.51 -14.15 15.40
C ARG A 59 13.05 -14.03 14.97
N PHE A 60 12.13 -13.72 15.89
CA PHE A 60 10.73 -13.45 15.56
C PHE A 60 10.60 -12.30 14.54
N ASN A 61 11.33 -11.19 14.78
CA ASN A 61 11.37 -10.06 13.85
C ASN A 61 11.85 -10.46 12.46
N ARG A 62 12.91 -11.28 12.35
CA ARG A 62 13.40 -11.79 11.06
C ARG A 62 12.38 -12.70 10.37
N ILE A 63 11.70 -13.57 11.11
CA ILE A 63 10.66 -14.44 10.57
C ILE A 63 9.52 -13.60 9.99
N CYS A 64 9.04 -12.59 10.73
CA CYS A 64 8.02 -11.67 10.24
C CYS A 64 8.44 -10.91 8.98
N ASN A 65 9.70 -10.44 8.91
CA ASN A 65 10.21 -9.78 7.71
C ASN A 65 10.32 -10.73 6.50
N ASN A 66 10.65 -12.00 6.74
CA ASN A 66 10.67 -13.01 5.69
C ASN A 66 9.27 -13.32 5.12
N ALA A 67 8.21 -13.12 5.92
CA ALA A 67 6.83 -13.27 5.47
C ALA A 67 6.38 -12.19 4.46
N LEU A 68 7.16 -11.11 4.28
CA LEU A 68 6.81 -10.00 3.40
C LEU A 68 6.51 -10.44 1.96
N GLN A 69 7.29 -11.40 1.42
CA GLN A 69 7.06 -11.91 0.05
C GLN A 69 5.70 -12.61 -0.08
N TRP A 70 5.30 -13.37 0.95
CA TRP A 70 4.00 -14.06 1.01
C TRP A 70 2.84 -13.08 1.05
N ILE A 71 2.97 -12.09 1.94
CA ILE A 71 1.98 -11.04 2.11
C ILE A 71 1.74 -10.32 0.78
N ARG A 72 2.82 -9.97 0.07
CA ARG A 72 2.74 -9.31 -1.24
C ARG A 72 2.07 -10.19 -2.29
N ILE A 73 2.40 -11.48 -2.33
CA ILE A 73 1.73 -12.44 -3.22
C ILE A 73 0.23 -12.51 -2.87
N GLY A 74 -0.13 -12.55 -1.59
CA GLY A 74 -1.51 -12.54 -1.14
C GLY A 74 -2.27 -11.30 -1.57
N ILE A 75 -1.66 -10.11 -1.48
CA ILE A 75 -2.28 -8.85 -1.91
C ILE A 75 -2.53 -8.83 -3.42
N LEU A 76 -1.55 -9.26 -4.23
CA LEU A 76 -1.57 -9.05 -5.69
C LEU A 76 -2.13 -10.23 -6.49
N LYS A 77 -2.26 -11.44 -5.93
CA LYS A 77 -2.65 -12.65 -6.69
C LYS A 77 -4.07 -13.16 -6.43
N GLN A 78 -4.81 -12.60 -5.51
CA GLN A 78 -6.13 -13.13 -5.14
C GLN A 78 -7.28 -12.69 -6.05
N HIS A 79 -6.99 -12.05 -7.18
CA HIS A 79 -8.04 -11.53 -8.06
C HIS A 79 -8.42 -12.55 -9.13
N SER A 80 -9.64 -13.10 -9.03
CA SER A 80 -10.18 -14.07 -9.99
C SER A 80 -10.63 -13.43 -11.32
N ASN A 81 -11.05 -12.17 -11.30
CA ASN A 81 -11.56 -11.44 -12.46
C ASN A 81 -10.85 -10.09 -12.63
N ASN A 82 -10.50 -9.75 -13.86
CA ASN A 82 -9.95 -8.44 -14.18
C ASN A 82 -10.99 -7.33 -13.93
N PRO A 83 -10.58 -6.18 -13.35
CA PRO A 83 -11.47 -5.06 -13.11
C PRO A 83 -11.90 -4.41 -14.44
N LYS A 84 -13.12 -3.87 -14.49
CA LYS A 84 -13.61 -3.12 -15.65
C LYS A 84 -12.79 -1.86 -15.94
N TYR A 85 -12.24 -1.25 -14.92
CA TYR A 85 -11.33 -0.12 -14.96
C TYR A 85 -10.56 -0.04 -13.63
N THR A 86 -9.43 0.64 -13.66
CA THR A 86 -8.67 0.94 -12.44
C THR A 86 -8.61 2.45 -12.17
N ILE A 87 -8.26 2.81 -10.95
CA ILE A 87 -8.10 4.18 -10.49
C ILE A 87 -6.71 4.29 -9.87
N ILE A 88 -5.93 5.28 -10.33
CA ILE A 88 -4.62 5.59 -9.76
C ILE A 88 -4.72 6.85 -8.92
N ASP A 89 -4.24 6.77 -7.68
CA ASP A 89 -4.08 7.94 -6.80
C ASP A 89 -2.99 7.69 -5.75
N SER A 90 -2.62 8.74 -5.01
CA SER A 90 -1.58 8.66 -4.00
C SER A 90 -2.10 9.02 -2.60
N LEU A 91 -1.54 8.35 -1.59
CA LEU A 91 -1.84 8.56 -0.19
C LEU A 91 -0.58 9.00 0.56
N PRO A 92 -0.58 10.14 1.28
CA PRO A 92 0.49 10.53 2.18
C PRO A 92 0.68 9.52 3.32
N LEU A 93 1.92 9.16 3.62
CA LEU A 93 2.31 8.23 4.67
C LEU A 93 3.32 8.93 5.61
N PRO A 94 2.84 9.76 6.56
CA PRO A 94 3.69 10.53 7.45
C PRO A 94 4.47 9.63 8.42
N LEU A 95 5.72 9.96 8.70
CA LEU A 95 6.59 9.27 9.66
C LEU A 95 6.64 9.97 11.04
N CYS A 96 6.20 11.21 11.09
CA CYS A 96 6.15 11.99 12.34
C CYS A 96 5.01 13.02 12.30
N GLN A 97 4.76 13.61 13.46
CA GLN A 97 3.84 14.74 13.55
C GLN A 97 4.43 15.98 12.84
N PRO A 98 3.60 16.87 12.23
CA PRO A 98 4.04 18.02 11.45
C PRO A 98 5.05 18.93 12.15
N ILE A 99 4.91 19.14 13.46
CA ILE A 99 5.83 19.92 14.28
C ILE A 99 7.26 19.36 14.30
N ARG A 100 7.44 18.09 13.98
CA ARG A 100 8.74 17.39 13.93
C ARG A 100 9.33 17.26 12.55
N ASN A 101 8.68 17.73 11.48
CA ASN A 101 9.10 17.52 10.08
C ASN A 101 10.58 17.84 9.84
N LYS A 102 11.07 18.98 10.38
CA LYS A 102 12.47 19.42 10.20
C LYS A 102 13.49 18.67 11.07
N ARG A 103 13.04 17.96 12.11
CA ARG A 103 13.90 17.27 13.09
C ARG A 103 13.86 15.76 12.98
N CYS A 104 12.91 15.22 12.23
CA CYS A 104 12.75 13.78 12.06
C CYS A 104 13.87 13.23 11.17
N LYS A 105 14.59 12.21 11.68
CA LYS A 105 15.67 11.52 10.96
C LYS A 105 15.31 10.06 10.65
N VAL A 106 14.05 9.69 10.77
CA VAL A 106 13.60 8.33 10.48
C VAL A 106 13.55 8.13 8.96
N LEU A 107 14.22 7.10 8.44
CA LEU A 107 14.26 6.73 7.02
C LEU A 107 14.74 7.85 6.08
N THR A 108 15.75 8.63 6.45
CA THR A 108 16.25 9.79 5.69
C THR A 108 16.59 9.48 4.23
N ASP A 109 17.05 8.28 3.92
CA ASP A 109 17.36 7.86 2.55
C ASP A 109 16.12 7.66 1.68
N TYR A 110 14.97 7.36 2.32
CA TYR A 110 13.73 6.96 1.69
C TYR A 110 12.60 7.99 1.84
N ALA A 111 12.71 8.90 2.79
CA ALA A 111 11.68 9.88 3.14
C ALA A 111 12.18 11.30 2.98
N ASP A 112 11.26 12.21 2.72
CA ASP A 112 11.51 13.65 2.68
C ASP A 112 10.23 14.44 2.99
N ILE A 113 10.25 15.76 2.80
CA ILE A 113 9.12 16.64 3.05
C ILE A 113 8.29 16.78 1.77
N GLY A 114 7.02 16.38 1.85
CA GLY A 114 6.01 16.58 0.82
C GLY A 114 4.85 17.46 1.32
N TYR A 115 3.97 17.83 0.41
CA TYR A 115 2.77 18.61 0.70
C TYR A 115 1.51 17.77 0.55
N ASN A 116 0.67 17.75 1.58
CA ASN A 116 -0.65 17.13 1.53
C ASN A 116 -1.70 18.21 1.19
N ALA A 117 -2.19 18.19 -0.05
CA ALA A 117 -3.16 19.18 -0.53
C ALA A 117 -4.51 19.12 0.21
N THR A 118 -4.97 17.92 0.59
CA THR A 118 -6.23 17.72 1.30
C THR A 118 -6.19 18.31 2.71
N LYS A 119 -5.10 18.08 3.44
CA LYS A 119 -4.91 18.61 4.81
C LYS A 119 -4.25 19.99 4.81
N LYS A 120 -3.88 20.53 3.64
CA LYS A 120 -3.19 21.82 3.44
C LYS A 120 -1.94 21.98 4.33
N GLN A 121 -1.16 20.92 4.49
CA GLN A 121 0.01 20.92 5.36
C GLN A 121 1.19 20.12 4.79
N TYR A 122 2.40 20.53 5.18
CA TYR A 122 3.60 19.76 4.90
C TYR A 122 3.72 18.58 5.85
N TYR A 123 4.24 17.45 5.37
CA TYR A 123 4.54 16.28 6.16
C TYR A 123 5.91 15.70 5.77
N TYR A 124 6.59 15.11 6.74
CA TYR A 124 7.80 14.33 6.50
C TYR A 124 7.42 12.84 6.44
N GLY A 125 7.78 12.18 5.34
CA GLY A 125 7.43 10.76 5.19
C GLY A 125 7.63 10.21 3.79
N LEU A 126 6.83 9.19 3.50
CA LEU A 126 6.73 8.59 2.19
C LEU A 126 5.37 8.91 1.57
N LYS A 127 5.25 8.59 0.29
CA LYS A 127 3.99 8.61 -0.46
C LYS A 127 3.74 7.21 -1.02
N GLY A 128 2.56 6.65 -0.74
CA GLY A 128 2.09 5.42 -1.35
C GLY A 128 1.25 5.75 -2.58
N SER A 129 1.64 5.26 -3.75
CA SER A 129 0.81 5.33 -4.96
C SER A 129 0.15 3.98 -5.16
N PHE A 130 -1.16 4.00 -5.45
CA PHE A 130 -1.99 2.80 -5.54
C PHE A 130 -2.75 2.78 -6.84
N GLU A 131 -2.90 1.59 -7.40
CA GLU A 131 -3.84 1.28 -8.46
C GLU A 131 -4.94 0.39 -7.89
N VAL A 132 -6.17 0.90 -7.85
CA VAL A 132 -7.34 0.26 -7.26
C VAL A 132 -8.35 -0.07 -8.35
N GLY A 133 -8.82 -1.29 -8.38
CA GLY A 133 -9.83 -1.75 -9.33
C GLY A 133 -11.24 -1.23 -9.02
N SER A 134 -12.13 -1.34 -10.01
CA SER A 134 -13.56 -1.07 -9.87
C SER A 134 -14.26 -1.97 -8.84
N ASP A 135 -13.62 -3.05 -8.45
CA ASP A 135 -13.99 -4.03 -7.42
C ASP A 135 -13.47 -3.66 -6.02
N GLY A 136 -12.68 -2.59 -5.92
CA GLY A 136 -12.05 -2.14 -4.68
C GLY A 136 -10.76 -2.86 -4.31
N HIS A 137 -10.30 -3.83 -5.09
CA HIS A 137 -9.03 -4.50 -4.83
C HIS A 137 -7.84 -3.62 -5.22
N ILE A 138 -6.71 -3.82 -4.51
CA ILE A 138 -5.44 -3.15 -4.80
C ILE A 138 -4.68 -4.02 -5.80
N TRP A 139 -4.55 -3.52 -7.03
CA TRP A 139 -3.91 -4.24 -8.15
C TRP A 139 -2.43 -3.95 -8.26
N ALA A 140 -2.02 -2.73 -7.90
CA ALA A 140 -0.63 -2.34 -7.83
C ALA A 140 -0.42 -1.28 -6.73
N TYR A 141 0.77 -1.25 -6.16
CA TYR A 141 1.17 -0.18 -5.24
C TYR A 141 2.67 0.03 -5.25
N THR A 142 3.10 1.26 -5.00
CA THR A 142 4.52 1.60 -4.90
C THR A 142 4.74 2.67 -3.84
N LEU A 143 5.97 2.73 -3.31
CA LEU A 143 6.39 3.72 -2.32
C LEU A 143 7.41 4.66 -2.93
N SER A 144 7.27 5.93 -2.66
CA SER A 144 8.22 6.97 -3.05
C SER A 144 8.47 7.98 -1.93
N LYS A 145 9.48 8.82 -2.09
CA LYS A 145 9.66 10.01 -1.25
C LYS A 145 8.42 10.91 -1.36
N ALA A 146 8.06 11.59 -0.26
CA ALA A 146 6.87 12.42 -0.20
C ALA A 146 6.84 13.56 -1.24
N SER A 147 8.01 14.10 -1.61
CA SER A 147 8.15 15.17 -2.62
C SER A 147 8.02 14.70 -4.07
N LYS A 148 8.12 13.39 -4.32
CA LYS A 148 8.12 12.87 -5.70
C LYS A 148 6.76 13.09 -6.36
N HIS A 149 6.76 13.59 -7.59
CA HIS A 149 5.54 13.82 -8.36
C HIS A 149 4.82 12.49 -8.68
N ASP A 150 3.51 12.48 -8.53
CA ASP A 150 2.65 11.29 -8.69
C ASP A 150 2.76 10.66 -10.07
N ILE A 151 2.88 11.48 -11.12
CA ILE A 151 3.02 11.02 -12.51
C ILE A 151 4.23 10.09 -12.73
N LYS A 152 5.31 10.31 -11.97
CA LYS A 152 6.53 9.47 -12.08
C LYS A 152 6.33 8.06 -11.54
N MET A 153 5.23 7.80 -10.82
CA MET A 153 4.93 6.50 -10.25
C MET A 153 4.03 5.63 -11.15
N VAL A 154 3.44 6.23 -12.19
CA VAL A 154 2.53 5.51 -13.09
C VAL A 154 3.22 4.32 -13.75
N GLU A 155 4.43 4.49 -14.26
CA GLU A 155 5.17 3.38 -14.90
C GLU A 155 5.47 2.24 -13.92
N ASP A 156 5.80 2.56 -12.66
CA ASP A 156 6.08 1.53 -11.63
C ASP A 156 4.80 0.75 -11.24
N LEU A 157 3.63 1.39 -11.27
CA LEU A 157 2.34 0.73 -11.10
C LEU A 157 2.02 -0.15 -12.30
N LEU A 158 2.15 0.36 -13.52
CA LEU A 158 1.85 -0.36 -14.76
C LEU A 158 2.80 -1.55 -15.03
N ARG A 159 3.97 -1.60 -14.40
CA ARG A 159 4.82 -2.81 -14.40
C ARG A 159 4.24 -3.94 -13.57
N GLN A 160 3.44 -3.64 -12.56
CA GLN A 160 2.80 -4.63 -11.70
C GLN A 160 1.47 -5.09 -12.27
N TYR A 161 0.65 -4.15 -12.76
CA TYR A 161 -0.63 -4.44 -13.38
C TYR A 161 -0.94 -3.44 -14.50
N ARG A 162 -1.62 -3.90 -15.55
CA ARG A 162 -2.05 -3.08 -16.69
C ARG A 162 -3.52 -3.27 -16.96
N CYS A 163 -4.32 -2.26 -16.68
CA CYS A 163 -5.72 -2.22 -17.05
C CYS A 163 -5.89 -1.42 -18.37
N GLN A 164 -6.84 -1.83 -19.20
CA GLN A 164 -7.16 -1.12 -20.44
C GLN A 164 -7.74 0.28 -20.17
N TYR A 165 -8.47 0.45 -19.06
CA TYR A 165 -9.13 1.72 -18.70
C TYR A 165 -8.63 2.18 -17.34
N ILE A 166 -7.93 3.31 -17.31
CA ILE A 166 -7.33 3.86 -16.09
C ILE A 166 -7.85 5.27 -15.86
N LEU A 167 -8.32 5.53 -14.64
CA LEU A 167 -8.76 6.85 -14.18
C LEU A 167 -7.73 7.42 -13.20
N ALA A 168 -7.34 8.68 -13.35
CA ALA A 168 -6.44 9.33 -12.42
C ALA A 168 -6.85 10.79 -12.14
N ASP A 169 -6.24 11.41 -11.13
CA ASP A 169 -6.50 12.82 -10.79
C ASP A 169 -5.75 13.80 -11.71
N GLN A 170 -6.05 15.08 -11.55
CA GLN A 170 -5.39 16.19 -12.30
C GLN A 170 -3.87 16.24 -12.09
N GLY A 171 -3.37 15.71 -10.97
CA GLY A 171 -1.94 15.59 -10.69
C GLY A 171 -1.18 14.70 -11.68
N TYR A 172 -1.91 13.81 -12.37
CA TYR A 172 -1.37 12.87 -13.37
C TYR A 172 -1.52 13.38 -14.81
N LEU A 173 -1.94 14.63 -15.01
CA LEU A 173 -2.16 15.19 -16.33
C LEU A 173 -0.84 15.38 -17.08
N SER A 174 -0.63 14.62 -18.16
CA SER A 174 0.46 14.72 -19.10
C SER A 174 0.03 14.22 -20.47
N ASN A 175 0.15 15.08 -21.47
CA ASN A 175 -0.15 14.72 -22.86
C ASN A 175 0.84 13.69 -23.41
N GLU A 176 2.09 13.74 -22.97
CA GLU A 176 3.12 12.78 -23.35
C GLU A 176 2.79 11.38 -22.82
N LEU A 177 2.46 11.29 -21.53
CA LEU A 177 2.04 10.02 -20.91
C LEU A 177 0.77 9.46 -21.57
N LYS A 178 -0.25 10.29 -21.80
CA LYS A 178 -1.48 9.86 -22.49
C LYS A 178 -1.19 9.27 -23.87
N LYS A 179 -0.42 9.97 -24.71
CA LYS A 179 -0.03 9.50 -26.05
C LYS A 179 0.79 8.20 -26.01
N LYS A 180 1.68 8.06 -25.02
CA LYS A 180 2.45 6.83 -24.81
C LYS A 180 1.53 5.66 -24.49
N LEU A 181 0.64 5.82 -23.52
CA LEU A 181 -0.28 4.78 -23.08
C LEU A 181 -1.31 4.42 -24.15
N GLU A 182 -1.79 5.40 -24.92
CA GLU A 182 -2.70 5.17 -26.04
C GLU A 182 -2.07 4.28 -27.11
N LYS A 183 -0.78 4.46 -27.43
CA LYS A 183 -0.03 3.57 -28.33
C LYS A 183 0.08 2.13 -27.79
N GLU A 184 0.02 1.96 -26.47
CA GLU A 184 0.04 0.66 -25.79
C GLU A 184 -1.38 0.08 -25.60
N GLY A 185 -2.42 0.73 -26.17
CA GLY A 185 -3.82 0.31 -26.05
C GLY A 185 -4.47 0.61 -24.70
N ILE A 186 -3.87 1.49 -23.90
CA ILE A 186 -4.37 1.89 -22.57
C ILE A 186 -5.05 3.26 -22.68
N TRP A 187 -6.34 3.30 -22.35
CA TRP A 187 -7.08 4.55 -22.23
C TRP A 187 -6.87 5.15 -20.84
N PHE A 188 -6.08 6.24 -20.79
CA PHE A 188 -5.72 6.93 -19.54
C PHE A 188 -6.48 8.24 -19.41
N TRP A 189 -7.46 8.29 -18.52
CA TRP A 189 -8.29 9.46 -18.30
C TRP A 189 -7.85 10.26 -17.08
N THR A 190 -7.73 11.58 -17.28
CA THR A 190 -7.54 12.58 -16.23
C THR A 190 -8.47 13.76 -16.49
N PRO A 191 -9.05 14.39 -15.45
CA PRO A 191 -9.85 15.60 -15.68
C PRO A 191 -8.96 16.74 -16.17
N SER A 192 -9.44 17.53 -17.16
CA SER A 192 -8.74 18.72 -17.66
C SER A 192 -8.74 19.84 -16.61
N ARG A 193 -7.68 20.67 -16.63
CA ARG A 193 -7.60 21.86 -15.76
C ARG A 193 -8.52 22.96 -16.32
N LYS A 194 -9.00 23.88 -15.44
CA LYS A 194 -9.88 24.99 -15.81
C LYS A 194 -9.30 25.89 -16.91
N ASN A 195 -7.99 26.00 -17.00
CA ASN A 195 -7.26 26.89 -17.93
C ASN A 195 -6.92 26.23 -19.28
N MET A 196 -7.35 24.99 -19.54
CA MET A 196 -7.07 24.31 -20.81
C MET A 196 -8.14 24.68 -21.84
N LYS A 197 -7.69 24.98 -23.11
CA LYS A 197 -8.57 25.38 -24.23
C LYS A 197 -9.50 24.23 -24.69
N GLU A 198 -9.05 22.96 -24.56
CA GLU A 198 -9.83 21.77 -24.92
C GLU A 198 -10.57 21.20 -23.71
N LYS A 199 -11.80 21.69 -23.50
CA LYS A 199 -12.64 21.25 -22.36
C LYS A 199 -13.65 20.15 -22.69
N LYS A 200 -13.75 19.67 -23.94
CA LYS A 200 -15.02 19.19 -24.48
C LYS A 200 -15.51 17.81 -24.06
N GLN A 201 -14.71 16.81 -23.81
CA GLN A 201 -15.20 15.46 -23.48
C GLN A 201 -14.64 14.85 -22.22
N GLU A 202 -13.54 15.36 -21.72
CA GLU A 202 -12.77 14.77 -20.62
C GLU A 202 -13.34 15.03 -19.21
N ASN A 203 -14.29 15.98 -19.06
CA ASN A 203 -14.86 16.36 -17.75
C ASN A 203 -16.20 15.67 -17.42
N SER A 204 -16.39 14.42 -17.85
CA SER A 204 -17.59 13.66 -17.53
C SER A 204 -17.81 13.58 -16.02
N LYS A 205 -19.01 13.99 -15.57
CA LYS A 205 -19.44 13.85 -14.16
C LYS A 205 -19.40 12.39 -13.71
N PHE A 206 -19.69 11.47 -14.62
CA PHE A 206 -19.67 10.04 -14.38
C PHE A 206 -18.26 9.50 -14.08
N LEU A 207 -17.26 9.87 -14.90
CA LEU A 207 -15.86 9.46 -14.67
C LEU A 207 -15.28 10.06 -13.39
N LYS A 208 -15.61 11.33 -13.10
CA LYS A 208 -15.23 11.97 -11.82
C LYS A 208 -15.83 11.24 -10.62
N LYS A 209 -17.10 10.80 -10.70
CA LYS A 209 -17.75 10.02 -9.65
C LYS A 209 -17.07 8.66 -9.46
N LYS A 210 -16.75 7.95 -10.57
CA LYS A 210 -16.02 6.68 -10.52
C LYS A 210 -14.64 6.83 -9.89
N ARG A 211 -13.86 7.86 -10.29
CA ARG A 211 -12.55 8.13 -9.72
C ARG A 211 -12.59 8.32 -8.20
N LYS A 212 -13.60 9.00 -7.68
CA LYS A 212 -13.74 9.22 -6.24
C LYS A 212 -13.86 7.94 -5.41
N TYR A 213 -14.11 6.80 -6.03
CA TYR A 213 -14.18 5.53 -5.31
C TYR A 213 -12.88 5.19 -4.58
N ILE A 214 -11.71 5.58 -5.13
CA ILE A 214 -10.43 5.39 -4.45
C ILE A 214 -10.35 6.14 -3.11
N GLU A 215 -11.04 7.27 -2.97
CA GLU A 215 -11.14 8.01 -1.70
C GLU A 215 -11.83 7.17 -0.61
N THR A 216 -12.81 6.34 -1.00
CA THR A 216 -13.46 5.38 -0.09
C THR A 216 -12.48 4.28 0.35
N VAL A 217 -11.67 3.76 -0.57
CA VAL A 217 -10.62 2.78 -0.26
C VAL A 217 -9.59 3.40 0.69
N PHE A 218 -9.11 4.60 0.40
CA PHE A 218 -8.16 5.31 1.26
C PHE A 218 -8.74 5.61 2.64
N SER A 219 -10.01 6.01 2.71
CA SER A 219 -10.71 6.20 3.99
C SER A 219 -10.74 4.91 4.82
N LYS A 220 -11.00 3.75 4.21
CA LYS A 220 -10.93 2.46 4.90
C LYS A 220 -9.51 2.17 5.39
N LEU A 221 -8.48 2.37 4.55
CA LEU A 221 -7.08 2.16 4.93
C LEU A 221 -6.64 3.06 6.09
N VAL A 222 -7.08 4.31 6.10
CA VAL A 222 -6.75 5.27 7.17
C VAL A 222 -7.53 4.97 8.45
N ASN A 223 -8.85 4.80 8.37
CA ASN A 223 -9.72 4.74 9.55
C ASN A 223 -9.72 3.35 10.23
N LEU A 224 -9.62 2.28 9.43
CA LEU A 224 -9.65 0.92 9.98
C LEU A 224 -8.26 0.41 10.36
N PHE A 225 -7.23 0.79 9.59
CA PHE A 225 -5.88 0.19 9.71
C PHE A 225 -4.79 1.18 10.12
N ASP A 226 -5.13 2.46 10.39
CA ASP A 226 -4.16 3.49 10.81
C ASP A 226 -2.92 3.60 9.91
N ILE A 227 -3.10 3.44 8.58
CA ILE A 227 -2.00 3.39 7.61
C ILE A 227 -1.14 4.68 7.60
N GLU A 228 -1.70 5.81 8.03
CA GLU A 228 -0.99 7.08 8.20
C GLU A 228 -0.16 7.16 9.51
N ARG A 229 -0.22 6.12 10.38
CA ARG A 229 0.43 6.13 11.71
C ARG A 229 1.44 4.99 11.88
N ILE A 230 2.10 4.61 10.81
CA ILE A 230 3.12 3.56 10.84
C ILE A 230 4.35 4.04 11.63
N ARG A 231 4.68 3.35 12.73
CA ARG A 231 5.83 3.66 13.59
C ARG A 231 6.91 2.60 13.44
N VAL A 232 8.01 2.96 12.80
CA VAL A 232 9.11 2.04 12.46
C VAL A 232 10.46 2.76 12.50
N GLN A 233 11.54 1.95 12.50
CA GLN A 233 12.92 2.43 12.46
C GLN A 233 13.65 2.01 11.16
N SER A 234 13.03 1.17 10.32
CA SER A 234 13.63 0.68 9.09
C SER A 234 12.62 0.64 7.95
N ILE A 235 13.11 0.76 6.71
CA ILE A 235 12.26 0.66 5.52
C ILE A 235 11.62 -0.73 5.38
N LEU A 236 12.31 -1.78 5.79
CA LEU A 236 11.77 -3.14 5.78
C LEU A 236 10.59 -3.27 6.76
N GLY A 237 10.73 -2.74 7.97
CA GLY A 237 9.64 -2.69 8.94
C GLY A 237 8.47 -1.82 8.48
N PHE A 238 8.75 -0.72 7.74
CA PHE A 238 7.71 0.11 7.14
C PHE A 238 6.90 -0.67 6.10
N ARG A 239 7.61 -1.34 5.17
CA ARG A 239 6.97 -2.18 4.14
C ARG A 239 6.16 -3.30 4.77
N LEU A 240 6.72 -4.00 5.74
CA LEU A 240 6.00 -5.07 6.44
C LEU A 240 4.70 -4.55 7.05
N ARG A 241 4.73 -3.43 7.77
CA ARG A 241 3.52 -2.89 8.40
C ARG A 241 2.50 -2.39 7.38
N LEU A 242 2.94 -1.73 6.33
CA LEU A 242 2.08 -1.29 5.24
C LEU A 242 1.40 -2.51 4.59
N GLU A 243 2.18 -3.50 4.18
CA GLU A 243 1.68 -4.66 3.44
C GLU A 243 0.79 -5.58 4.30
N GLN A 244 1.01 -5.64 5.64
CA GLN A 244 0.06 -6.24 6.57
C GLN A 244 -1.32 -5.57 6.49
N CYS A 245 -1.37 -4.24 6.52
CA CYS A 245 -2.62 -3.49 6.41
C CYS A 245 -3.31 -3.73 5.07
N LEU A 246 -2.55 -3.75 3.98
CA LEU A 246 -3.08 -4.02 2.63
C LEU A 246 -3.63 -5.46 2.53
N LEU A 247 -2.93 -6.45 3.08
CA LEU A 247 -3.40 -7.84 3.09
C LEU A 247 -4.72 -7.98 3.85
N VAL A 248 -4.80 -7.42 5.07
CA VAL A 248 -6.04 -7.49 5.86
C VAL A 248 -7.17 -6.74 5.15
N TYR A 249 -6.88 -5.60 4.50
CA TYR A 249 -7.85 -4.90 3.67
C TYR A 249 -8.35 -5.80 2.52
N THR A 250 -7.45 -6.46 1.80
CA THR A 250 -7.78 -7.36 0.68
C THR A 250 -8.68 -8.50 1.14
N ILE A 251 -8.30 -9.20 2.23
CA ILE A 251 -9.11 -10.28 2.80
C ILE A 251 -10.52 -9.78 3.18
N LYS A 252 -10.62 -8.64 3.87
CA LYS A 252 -11.93 -8.08 4.25
C LYS A 252 -12.77 -7.64 3.06
N ASN A 253 -12.13 -7.12 2.00
CA ASN A 253 -12.83 -6.72 0.80
C ASN A 253 -13.40 -7.94 0.05
N GLU A 254 -12.68 -9.06 0.02
CA GLU A 254 -13.15 -10.31 -0.56
C GLU A 254 -14.30 -10.96 0.22
N LEU A 255 -14.21 -10.95 1.55
CA LEU A 255 -15.27 -11.48 2.41
C LEU A 255 -16.57 -10.65 2.39
N ALA A 256 -16.51 -9.42 1.89
CA ALA A 256 -17.66 -8.50 1.81
C ALA A 256 -18.36 -8.52 0.44
N GLN A 257 -17.83 -9.25 -0.54
CA GLN A 257 -18.42 -9.47 -1.87
C GLN A 257 -19.24 -10.75 -1.90
#